data_91a0364869bbdf15ac4645c6c85bf615
#
_entry.id   91a0364869bbdf15ac4645c6c85bf615
#
_cell.length_a   1.000
_cell.length_b   1.000
_cell.length_c   1.000
_cell.angle_alpha   90.00
_cell.angle_beta   90.00
_cell.angle_gamma   90.00
#
_symmetry.space_group_name_H-M   'P 1'
#
loop_
_entity.id
_entity.type
_entity.pdbx_description
1 polymer ?
#
loop_
_entity_poly.entity_id
_entity_poly.type
_entity_poly.pdbx_seq_one_letter_code
_entity_poly.pdbx_strand_id
1 'polypeptide(L)'
;GKHYTQADFENDEWAMFHKISWLDKRISAGGWHHTETYPNLPAWIVKGVGGSTMHFSGLALRFLPHDFRTKSTYGTVDGANVLDWPISYEELAPYYDIAERKMGVAGTKASGLPEMPPNNHYKVIAAGAKKVGYTDISRPVASNTRPNDGRPACQQIGFCMQGCKISAKWSTLYSEIPRAIDTGRAE
;
A
#
# COMPACT_ATOMS: atom_id res chain seq x y z
N GLY A 1 19.95 2.31 -4.63
CA GLY A 1 18.85 3.24 -4.69
C GLY A 1 19.25 4.63 -4.24
N LYS A 2 18.82 5.66 -4.94
CA LYS A 2 19.03 7.03 -4.48
C LYS A 2 18.32 7.17 -3.11
N HIS A 3 19.05 7.68 -2.13
CA HIS A 3 18.45 8.08 -0.88
C HIS A 3 17.86 9.47 -1.09
N TYR A 4 16.54 9.53 -1.22
CA TYR A 4 15.87 10.82 -1.22
C TYR A 4 15.83 11.36 0.20
N THR A 5 16.15 12.63 0.38
CA THR A 5 15.79 13.36 1.58
C THR A 5 14.31 13.68 1.54
N GLN A 6 13.69 14.00 2.67
CA GLN A 6 12.29 14.44 2.70
C GLN A 6 12.05 15.61 1.75
N ALA A 7 12.98 16.55 1.72
CA ALA A 7 12.89 17.74 0.85
C ALA A 7 12.98 17.39 -0.64
N ASP A 8 13.86 16.45 -1.03
CA ASP A 8 13.99 16.00 -2.42
C ASP A 8 12.70 15.32 -2.88
N PHE A 9 12.12 14.49 -2.04
CA PHE A 9 10.87 13.82 -2.31
C PHE A 9 9.72 14.82 -2.50
N GLU A 10 9.57 15.77 -1.58
CA GLU A 10 8.50 16.76 -1.64
C GLU A 10 8.63 17.73 -2.81
N ASN A 11 9.83 18.21 -3.09
CA ASN A 11 10.07 19.17 -4.17
C ASN A 11 10.01 18.53 -5.56
N ASP A 12 10.68 17.41 -5.76
CA ASP A 12 10.74 16.74 -7.05
C ASP A 12 9.39 16.13 -7.44
N GLU A 13 8.67 15.57 -6.50
CA GLU A 13 7.35 15.02 -6.76
C GLU A 13 6.30 16.08 -7.07
N TRP A 14 6.27 17.18 -6.35
CA TRP A 14 5.36 18.28 -6.67
C TRP A 14 5.57 18.79 -8.09
N ALA A 15 6.80 18.93 -8.55
CA ALA A 15 7.10 19.31 -9.92
C ALA A 15 6.66 18.26 -10.93
N MET A 16 6.80 16.99 -10.60
CA MET A 16 6.31 15.87 -11.45
C MET A 16 4.79 15.81 -11.51
N PHE A 17 4.10 16.01 -10.40
CA PHE A 17 2.64 15.94 -10.35
C PHE A 17 1.94 16.94 -11.24
N HIS A 18 2.49 18.13 -11.37
CA HIS A 18 2.00 19.11 -12.34
C HIS A 18 2.11 18.64 -13.78
N LYS A 19 3.08 17.76 -14.09
CA LYS A 19 3.37 17.33 -15.47
C LYS A 19 2.70 16.03 -15.86
N ILE A 20 2.48 15.13 -14.91
CA ILE A 20 2.02 13.75 -15.17
C ILE A 20 0.76 13.37 -14.38
N SER A 21 0.13 14.30 -13.71
CA SER A 21 -1.13 14.05 -13.02
C SER A 21 -2.20 13.61 -14.02
N TRP A 22 -2.90 12.52 -13.70
CA TRP A 22 -4.07 12.09 -14.47
C TRP A 22 -5.20 13.13 -14.48
N LEU A 23 -5.10 14.15 -13.63
CA LEU A 23 -5.96 15.34 -13.63
C LEU A 23 -5.50 16.43 -14.61
N ASP A 24 -4.33 16.29 -15.23
CA ASP A 24 -3.87 17.26 -16.23
C ASP A 24 -4.68 17.10 -17.52
N LYS A 25 -5.35 18.16 -17.94
CA LYS A 25 -6.17 18.19 -19.18
C LYS A 25 -5.42 17.76 -20.44
N ARG A 26 -4.08 17.87 -20.44
CA ARG A 26 -3.24 17.47 -21.57
C ARG A 26 -3.06 15.96 -21.65
N ILE A 27 -3.26 15.26 -20.55
CA ILE A 27 -3.04 13.81 -20.43
C ILE A 27 -4.37 13.06 -20.39
N SER A 28 -5.40 13.64 -19.78
CA SER A 28 -6.72 13.03 -19.70
C SER A 28 -7.61 13.51 -20.84
N ALA A 29 -7.69 12.71 -21.88
CA ALA A 29 -8.57 12.96 -23.04
C ALA A 29 -10.05 12.70 -22.72
N GLY A 30 -10.58 13.11 -21.62
CA GLY A 30 -11.96 12.78 -21.37
C GLY A 30 -12.57 13.33 -20.09
N GLY A 31 -12.67 14.63 -19.98
CA GLY A 31 -13.57 15.21 -19.00
C GLY A 31 -13.12 15.25 -17.55
N TRP A 32 -11.88 14.97 -17.25
CA TRP A 32 -11.29 15.19 -15.93
C TRP A 32 -10.89 16.65 -15.79
N HIS A 33 -11.72 17.45 -15.12
CA HIS A 33 -11.70 18.92 -15.22
C HIS A 33 -11.02 19.63 -14.07
N HIS A 34 -10.23 18.99 -13.22
CA HIS A 34 -10.09 19.52 -11.87
C HIS A 34 -8.69 19.83 -11.40
N THR A 35 -7.75 20.08 -12.29
CA THR A 35 -6.45 20.68 -11.92
C THR A 35 -6.58 22.06 -11.25
N GLU A 36 -7.70 22.74 -11.51
CA GLU A 36 -7.99 24.07 -10.91
C GLU A 36 -8.72 23.91 -9.56
N THR A 37 -9.49 22.85 -9.39
CA THR A 37 -10.33 22.65 -8.20
C THR A 37 -9.72 21.68 -7.19
N TYR A 38 -8.94 20.72 -7.67
CA TYR A 38 -8.20 19.78 -6.81
C TYR A 38 -6.71 19.95 -7.07
N PRO A 39 -5.98 20.59 -6.15
CA PRO A 39 -4.53 20.65 -6.26
C PRO A 39 -4.01 19.20 -6.26
N ASN A 40 -3.48 18.81 -7.36
CA ASN A 40 -2.66 17.66 -7.67
C ASN A 40 -2.67 16.53 -6.66
N LEU A 41 -3.51 15.53 -6.90
CA LEU A 41 -3.32 14.24 -6.27
C LEU A 41 -2.07 13.58 -6.86
N PRO A 42 -1.16 13.11 -6.03
CA PRO A 42 0.06 12.46 -6.48
C PRO A 42 -0.24 11.21 -7.31
N ALA A 43 0.19 11.20 -8.55
CA ALA A 43 0.25 9.98 -9.37
C ALA A 43 1.62 9.32 -9.14
N TRP A 44 1.70 8.44 -8.16
CA TRP A 44 2.95 7.83 -7.74
C TRP A 44 3.31 6.65 -8.64
N ILE A 45 3.82 6.96 -9.82
CA ILE A 45 4.39 5.98 -10.73
C ILE A 45 5.90 6.06 -10.61
N VAL A 46 6.50 4.99 -10.10
CA VAL A 46 7.96 4.92 -9.92
C VAL A 46 8.57 4.10 -11.04
N LYS A 47 9.50 4.71 -11.76
CA LYS A 47 10.38 4.03 -12.72
C LYS A 47 11.71 3.70 -12.06
N GLY A 48 11.89 2.45 -11.68
CA GLY A 48 13.13 1.97 -11.05
C GLY A 48 12.99 0.53 -10.59
N VAL A 49 14.09 -0.06 -10.13
CA VAL A 49 14.09 -1.42 -9.61
C VAL A 49 13.23 -1.50 -8.34
N GLY A 50 12.26 -2.40 -8.35
CA GLY A 50 11.25 -2.50 -7.29
C GLY A 50 9.96 -1.71 -7.55
N GLY A 51 9.96 -0.80 -8.52
CA GLY A 51 8.78 -0.04 -8.94
C GLY A 51 8.09 0.69 -7.77
N SER A 52 6.78 0.87 -7.88
CA SER A 52 5.98 1.57 -6.88
C SER A 52 5.94 0.89 -5.50
N THR A 53 6.38 -0.38 -5.37
CA THR A 53 6.49 -1.05 -4.08
C THR A 53 7.54 -0.41 -3.16
N MET A 54 8.46 0.37 -3.73
CA MET A 54 9.43 1.12 -2.95
C MET A 54 8.80 2.30 -2.20
N HIS A 55 7.71 2.87 -2.74
CA HIS A 55 7.12 4.13 -2.29
C HIS A 55 5.73 3.98 -1.64
N PHE A 56 5.16 2.78 -1.53
CA PHE A 56 3.92 2.61 -0.79
C PHE A 56 4.15 2.62 0.72
N SER A 57 3.11 2.97 1.48
CA SER A 57 3.17 3.09 2.95
C SER A 57 3.33 1.74 3.68
N GLY A 58 3.14 0.64 2.97
CA GLY A 58 3.16 -0.71 3.53
C GLY A 58 1.78 -1.21 3.99
N LEU A 59 0.72 -0.43 3.87
CA LEU A 59 -0.63 -0.89 4.21
C LEU A 59 -1.03 -2.09 3.35
N ALA A 60 -1.50 -3.15 3.99
CA ALA A 60 -1.81 -4.43 3.34
C ALA A 60 -3.14 -4.99 3.84
N LEU A 61 -4.20 -4.19 3.68
CA LEU A 61 -5.57 -4.57 4.01
C LEU A 61 -6.12 -5.56 2.97
N ARG A 62 -6.88 -6.55 3.44
CA ARG A 62 -7.71 -7.37 2.55
C ARG A 62 -8.95 -6.61 2.14
N PHE A 63 -9.48 -6.90 0.96
CA PHE A 63 -10.85 -6.54 0.66
C PHE A 63 -11.81 -7.27 1.61
N LEU A 64 -12.93 -6.65 1.89
CA LEU A 64 -13.98 -7.24 2.71
C LEU A 64 -14.92 -8.11 1.83
N PRO A 65 -15.64 -9.10 2.39
CA PRO A 65 -16.53 -9.94 1.60
C PRO A 65 -17.55 -9.17 0.75
N HIS A 66 -18.04 -8.03 1.23
CA HIS A 66 -18.98 -7.20 0.48
C HIS A 66 -18.36 -6.47 -0.71
N ASP A 67 -17.03 -6.24 -0.73
CA ASP A 67 -16.34 -5.65 -1.87
C ASP A 67 -16.43 -6.54 -3.12
N PHE A 68 -16.54 -7.85 -2.93
CA PHE A 68 -16.71 -8.84 -4.01
C PHE A 68 -18.14 -8.87 -4.55
N ARG A 69 -19.08 -8.26 -3.84
CA ARG A 69 -20.52 -8.24 -4.12
C ARG A 69 -21.05 -6.82 -4.22
N THR A 70 -20.28 -5.92 -4.78
CA THR A 70 -20.58 -4.49 -4.80
C THR A 70 -21.91 -4.20 -5.49
N LYS A 71 -22.17 -4.78 -6.67
CA LYS A 71 -23.45 -4.61 -7.37
C LYS A 71 -24.62 -5.22 -6.61
N SER A 72 -24.47 -6.45 -6.11
CA SER A 72 -25.50 -7.14 -5.33
C SER A 72 -25.79 -6.43 -4.01
N THR A 73 -24.79 -5.75 -3.42
CA THR A 73 -24.93 -5.06 -2.13
C THR A 73 -25.54 -3.66 -2.28
N TYR A 74 -25.07 -2.90 -3.26
CA TYR A 74 -25.41 -1.47 -3.40
C TYR A 74 -26.32 -1.16 -4.60
N GLY A 75 -26.56 -2.12 -5.49
CA GLY A 75 -27.33 -1.93 -6.71
C GLY A 75 -26.57 -1.22 -7.82
N THR A 76 -27.32 -0.67 -8.76
CA THR A 76 -26.79 0.16 -9.84
C THR A 76 -26.53 1.58 -9.36
N VAL A 77 -25.38 2.13 -9.76
CA VAL A 77 -25.01 3.52 -9.48
C VAL A 77 -24.95 4.26 -10.82
N ASP A 78 -25.70 5.36 -10.95
CA ASP A 78 -25.70 6.16 -12.18
C ASP A 78 -24.29 6.67 -12.52
N GLY A 79 -23.90 6.49 -13.77
CA GLY A 79 -22.59 6.87 -14.26
C GLY A 79 -21.44 5.95 -13.88
N ALA A 80 -21.71 4.84 -13.17
CA ALA A 80 -20.70 3.86 -12.78
C ALA A 80 -21.04 2.45 -13.30
N ASN A 81 -20.02 1.77 -13.81
CA ASN A 81 -20.14 0.34 -14.18
C ASN A 81 -19.79 -0.54 -12.99
N VAL A 82 -20.72 -0.69 -12.05
CA VAL A 82 -20.55 -1.50 -10.88
C VAL A 82 -20.92 -2.95 -11.18
N LEU A 83 -20.00 -3.87 -10.89
CA LEU A 83 -20.19 -5.32 -11.10
C LEU A 83 -19.80 -6.07 -9.82
N ASP A 84 -20.33 -7.27 -9.66
CA ASP A 84 -19.80 -8.24 -8.70
C ASP A 84 -18.53 -8.86 -9.29
N TRP A 85 -17.58 -9.20 -8.43
CA TRP A 85 -16.41 -9.94 -8.86
C TRP A 85 -16.79 -11.37 -9.25
N PRO A 86 -16.09 -11.98 -10.22
CA PRO A 86 -16.37 -13.35 -10.66
C PRO A 86 -15.93 -14.43 -9.64
N ILE A 87 -15.25 -14.01 -8.58
CA ILE A 87 -14.79 -14.87 -7.47
C ILE A 87 -15.33 -14.34 -6.15
N SER A 88 -15.36 -15.20 -5.13
CA SER A 88 -15.74 -14.82 -3.77
C SER A 88 -14.53 -14.46 -2.90
N TYR A 89 -14.79 -13.87 -1.74
CA TYR A 89 -13.75 -13.66 -0.73
C TYR A 89 -13.17 -14.98 -0.24
N GLU A 90 -14.00 -16.01 -0.04
CA GLU A 90 -13.61 -17.32 0.45
C GLU A 90 -12.66 -18.02 -0.52
N GLU A 91 -12.90 -17.90 -1.82
CA GLU A 91 -12.01 -18.41 -2.86
C GLU A 91 -10.66 -17.68 -2.86
N LEU A 92 -10.63 -16.37 -2.57
CA LEU A 92 -9.41 -15.59 -2.56
C LEU A 92 -8.64 -15.67 -1.23
N ALA A 93 -9.32 -15.94 -0.12
CA ALA A 93 -8.73 -15.92 1.23
C ALA A 93 -7.44 -16.75 1.38
N PRO A 94 -7.32 -17.97 0.84
CA PRO A 94 -6.07 -18.75 0.90
C PRO A 94 -4.88 -18.04 0.22
N TYR A 95 -5.14 -17.29 -0.83
CA TYR A 95 -4.10 -16.54 -1.55
C TYR A 95 -3.68 -15.28 -0.78
N TYR A 96 -4.60 -14.62 -0.07
CA TYR A 96 -4.23 -13.60 0.91
C TYR A 96 -3.29 -14.16 1.98
N ASP A 97 -3.57 -15.35 2.51
CA ASP A 97 -2.71 -15.99 3.50
C ASP A 97 -1.30 -16.24 2.96
N ILE A 98 -1.19 -16.66 1.70
CA ILE A 98 0.12 -16.84 1.04
C ILE A 98 0.84 -15.52 0.87
N ALA A 99 0.14 -14.49 0.37
CA ALA A 99 0.71 -13.16 0.16
C ALA A 99 1.19 -12.54 1.48
N GLU A 100 0.37 -12.58 2.53
CA GLU A 100 0.69 -12.05 3.85
C GLU A 100 1.93 -12.72 4.47
N ARG A 101 2.05 -14.04 4.33
CA ARG A 101 3.26 -14.75 4.77
C ARG A 101 4.49 -14.32 4.00
N LYS A 102 4.41 -14.28 2.65
CA LYS A 102 5.53 -13.91 1.79
C LYS A 102 5.97 -12.47 1.99
N MET A 103 5.03 -11.56 2.12
CA MET A 103 5.32 -10.15 2.33
C MET A 103 5.77 -9.84 3.76
N GLY A 104 5.44 -10.70 4.73
CA GLY A 104 5.66 -10.44 6.14
C GLY A 104 4.72 -9.35 6.64
N VAL A 105 3.41 -9.53 6.44
CA VAL A 105 2.40 -8.55 6.86
C VAL A 105 2.18 -8.67 8.37
N ALA A 106 2.72 -7.73 9.14
CA ALA A 106 2.55 -7.69 10.58
C ALA A 106 1.08 -7.45 10.95
N GLY A 107 0.65 -8.08 12.05
CA GLY A 107 -0.73 -7.97 12.54
C GLY A 107 -1.70 -8.94 11.88
N THR A 108 -1.25 -9.87 11.05
CA THR A 108 -2.09 -10.90 10.46
C THR A 108 -1.79 -12.29 11.02
N LYS A 109 -2.84 -13.09 11.15
CA LYS A 109 -2.71 -14.48 11.61
C LYS A 109 -1.83 -15.31 10.66
N ALA A 110 -1.97 -15.08 9.37
CA ALA A 110 -1.25 -15.85 8.34
C ALA A 110 0.26 -15.66 8.40
N SER A 111 0.74 -14.44 8.63
CA SER A 111 2.17 -14.15 8.75
C SER A 111 2.75 -14.57 10.10
N GLY A 112 1.93 -14.60 11.14
CA GLY A 112 2.36 -14.84 12.53
C GLY A 112 3.23 -13.72 13.12
N LEU A 113 3.40 -12.60 12.42
CA LEU A 113 4.11 -11.44 12.93
C LEU A 113 3.17 -10.61 13.81
N PRO A 114 3.62 -10.21 15.04
CA PRO A 114 2.83 -9.35 15.89
C PRO A 114 2.52 -8.01 15.20
N GLU A 115 1.48 -7.34 15.65
CA GLU A 115 1.18 -5.99 15.18
C GLU A 115 2.35 -5.03 15.43
N MET A 116 2.45 -4.01 14.57
CA MET A 116 3.38 -2.92 14.77
C MET A 116 3.06 -2.21 16.09
N PRO A 117 4.07 -1.92 16.95
CA PRO A 117 3.84 -1.18 18.19
C PRO A 117 3.08 0.14 17.94
N PRO A 118 2.04 0.46 18.73
CA PRO A 118 1.23 1.63 18.53
C PRO A 118 2.00 2.91 18.81
N ASN A 119 2.05 3.83 17.84
CA ASN A 119 2.56 5.17 18.09
C ASN A 119 1.48 6.05 18.75
N ASN A 120 1.85 7.26 19.18
CA ASN A 120 0.94 8.15 19.89
C ASN A 120 -0.26 8.59 19.05
N HIS A 121 -0.08 8.82 17.74
CA HIS A 121 -1.16 9.12 16.81
C HIS A 121 -2.23 8.02 16.82
N TYR A 122 -1.78 6.79 16.66
CA TYR A 122 -2.69 5.64 16.70
C TYR A 122 -3.44 5.54 18.03
N LYS A 123 -2.74 5.72 19.16
CA LYS A 123 -3.37 5.64 20.49
C LYS A 123 -4.52 6.64 20.65
N VAL A 124 -4.32 7.87 20.16
CA VAL A 124 -5.36 8.91 20.20
C VAL A 124 -6.55 8.55 19.32
N ILE A 125 -6.29 8.13 18.07
CA ILE A 125 -7.36 7.73 17.14
C ILE A 125 -8.11 6.50 17.67
N ALA A 126 -7.41 5.49 18.17
CA ALA A 126 -8.02 4.30 18.74
C ALA A 126 -8.91 4.63 19.94
N ALA A 127 -8.47 5.54 20.81
CA ALA A 127 -9.27 6.00 21.94
C ALA A 127 -10.55 6.74 21.50
N GLY A 128 -10.45 7.58 20.47
CA GLY A 128 -11.59 8.26 19.87
C GLY A 128 -12.55 7.30 19.20
N ALA A 129 -12.05 6.39 18.39
CA ALA A 129 -12.84 5.37 17.70
C ALA A 129 -13.63 4.49 18.70
N LYS A 130 -12.96 4.06 19.77
CA LYS A 130 -13.63 3.30 20.85
C LYS A 130 -14.80 4.07 21.48
N LYS A 131 -14.68 5.39 21.65
CA LYS A 131 -15.73 6.23 22.21
C LYS A 131 -16.98 6.30 21.31
N VAL A 132 -16.80 6.17 19.99
CA VAL A 132 -17.92 6.17 19.02
C VAL A 132 -18.34 4.75 18.57
N GLY A 133 -17.89 3.71 19.29
CA GLY A 133 -18.36 2.35 19.12
C GLY A 133 -17.54 1.46 18.19
N TYR A 134 -16.43 1.94 17.63
CA TYR A 134 -15.52 1.07 16.87
C TYR A 134 -14.60 0.30 17.82
N THR A 135 -14.64 -1.03 17.75
CA THR A 135 -13.90 -1.91 18.65
C THR A 135 -12.73 -2.62 17.99
N ASP A 136 -12.74 -2.75 16.67
CA ASP A 136 -11.71 -3.43 15.90
C ASP A 136 -11.03 -2.43 14.94
N ILE A 137 -9.77 -2.11 15.26
CA ILE A 137 -8.94 -1.23 14.42
C ILE A 137 -7.70 -2.03 14.06
N SER A 138 -7.87 -2.94 13.11
CA SER A 138 -6.77 -3.73 12.56
C SER A 138 -5.80 -2.85 11.75
N ARG A 139 -4.51 -3.14 11.84
CA ARG A 139 -3.43 -2.38 11.19
C ARG A 139 -2.46 -3.30 10.47
N PRO A 140 -2.91 -4.11 9.52
CA PRO A 140 -2.00 -4.96 8.76
C PRO A 140 -1.04 -4.11 7.94
N VAL A 141 0.25 -4.32 8.15
CA VAL A 141 1.31 -3.58 7.44
C VAL A 141 2.38 -4.55 6.96
N ALA A 142 2.75 -4.45 5.69
CA ALA A 142 3.80 -5.26 5.08
C ALA A 142 5.19 -4.79 5.54
N SER A 143 5.44 -4.89 6.82
CA SER A 143 6.70 -4.52 7.45
C SER A 143 6.98 -5.46 8.64
N ASN A 144 8.17 -5.99 8.69
CA ASN A 144 8.55 -6.94 9.73
C ASN A 144 8.57 -6.30 11.12
N THR A 145 7.90 -6.88 12.09
CA THR A 145 7.98 -6.48 13.51
C THR A 145 9.04 -7.25 14.29
N ARG A 146 9.55 -8.32 13.72
CA ARG A 146 10.74 -9.06 14.12
C ARG A 146 11.50 -9.50 12.88
N PRO A 147 12.77 -9.90 12.94
CA PRO A 147 13.48 -10.42 11.77
C PRO A 147 12.69 -11.54 11.10
N ASN A 148 12.48 -11.43 9.80
CA ASN A 148 11.71 -12.37 9.01
C ASN A 148 12.18 -12.35 7.55
N ASP A 149 12.39 -13.52 6.96
CA ASP A 149 12.74 -13.69 5.56
C ASP A 149 13.98 -12.89 5.15
N GLY A 150 15.06 -12.96 5.95
CA GLY A 150 16.31 -12.24 5.73
C GLY A 150 16.24 -10.71 5.92
N ARG A 151 15.08 -10.17 6.22
CA ARG A 151 14.86 -8.73 6.46
C ARG A 151 14.75 -8.42 7.95
N PRO A 152 15.33 -7.31 8.44
CA PRO A 152 15.29 -6.94 9.84
C PRO A 152 13.91 -6.48 10.31
N ALA A 153 13.77 -6.29 11.62
CA ALA A 153 12.61 -5.65 12.22
C ALA A 153 12.56 -4.14 11.90
N CYS A 154 11.36 -3.60 11.78
CA CYS A 154 11.11 -2.17 11.60
C CYS A 154 11.58 -1.38 12.85
N GLN A 155 12.34 -0.34 12.62
CA GLN A 155 12.83 0.58 13.66
C GLN A 155 11.96 1.84 13.79
N GLN A 156 10.81 1.89 13.12
CA GLN A 156 9.86 3.01 13.14
C GLN A 156 10.49 4.37 12.75
N ILE A 157 11.37 4.36 11.78
CA ILE A 157 12.08 5.57 11.31
C ILE A 157 11.11 6.56 10.60
N GLY A 158 9.98 6.08 10.07
CA GLY A 158 8.95 6.92 9.47
C GLY A 158 9.09 7.19 7.96
N PHE A 159 10.11 6.66 7.29
CA PHE A 159 10.39 6.89 5.86
C PHE A 159 9.87 5.77 4.94
N CYS A 160 8.71 5.20 5.23
CA CYS A 160 8.18 4.07 4.45
C CYS A 160 7.95 4.43 2.98
N MET A 161 7.47 5.65 2.71
CA MET A 161 7.11 6.11 1.37
C MET A 161 8.30 6.62 0.56
N GLN A 162 9.44 6.87 1.19
CA GLN A 162 10.70 7.25 0.53
C GLN A 162 11.66 6.07 0.30
N GLY A 163 11.16 4.85 0.45
CA GLY A 163 11.96 3.64 0.45
C GLY A 163 12.45 3.29 1.85
N CYS A 164 12.34 2.04 2.21
CA CYS A 164 12.78 1.54 3.51
C CYS A 164 14.28 1.23 3.49
N LYS A 165 15.12 2.15 3.97
CA LYS A 165 16.58 1.96 3.95
C LYS A 165 17.05 0.67 4.60
N ILE A 166 16.35 0.22 5.65
CA ILE A 166 16.68 -1.00 6.38
C ILE A 166 15.98 -2.25 5.84
N SER A 167 15.25 -2.15 4.74
CA SER A 167 14.51 -3.27 4.11
C SER A 167 13.46 -3.98 4.98
N ALA A 168 13.08 -3.43 6.14
CA ALA A 168 12.05 -4.03 7.00
C ALA A 168 10.66 -4.03 6.35
N LYS A 169 10.33 -2.96 5.59
CA LYS A 169 9.12 -2.90 4.76
C LYS A 169 9.34 -3.77 3.51
N TRP A 170 8.33 -4.58 3.19
CA TRP A 170 8.36 -5.36 1.97
C TRP A 170 8.40 -4.47 0.72
N SER A 171 9.20 -4.87 -0.24
CA SER A 171 9.17 -4.42 -1.62
C SER A 171 9.78 -5.50 -2.50
N THR A 172 9.45 -5.49 -3.78
CA THR A 172 10.03 -6.44 -4.73
C THR A 172 11.54 -6.29 -4.83
N LEU A 173 12.09 -5.09 -4.58
CA LEU A 173 13.54 -4.85 -4.55
C LEU A 173 14.26 -5.69 -3.49
N TYR A 174 13.64 -5.91 -2.34
CA TYR A 174 14.27 -6.59 -1.20
C TYR A 174 13.90 -8.06 -1.09
N SER A 175 12.95 -8.53 -1.88
CA SER A 175 12.40 -9.88 -1.77
C SER A 175 12.42 -10.64 -3.10
N GLU A 176 11.53 -10.33 -4.03
CA GLU A 176 11.34 -11.13 -5.23
C GLU A 176 12.47 -10.98 -6.25
N ILE A 177 12.98 -9.75 -6.44
CA ILE A 177 14.03 -9.48 -7.44
C ILE A 177 15.34 -10.18 -7.08
N PRO A 178 15.88 -10.10 -5.84
CA PRO A 178 17.06 -10.88 -5.48
C PRO A 178 16.87 -12.38 -5.70
N ARG A 179 15.72 -12.93 -5.33
CA ARG A 179 15.43 -14.34 -5.55
C ARG A 179 15.36 -14.72 -7.03
N ALA A 180 14.80 -13.84 -7.85
CA ALA A 180 14.77 -14.08 -9.30
C ALA A 180 16.18 -14.10 -9.88
N ILE A 181 17.04 -13.17 -9.47
CA ILE A 181 18.47 -13.12 -9.87
C ILE A 181 19.19 -14.38 -9.42
N ASP A 182 18.98 -14.83 -8.18
CA ASP A 182 19.60 -16.03 -7.61
C ASP A 182 19.26 -17.30 -8.40
N THR A 183 18.14 -17.32 -9.15
CA THR A 183 17.80 -18.43 -10.04
C THR A 183 18.69 -18.51 -11.29
N GLY A 184 19.45 -17.47 -11.60
CA GLY A 184 20.22 -17.34 -12.85
C GLY A 184 19.35 -17.13 -14.10
N ARG A 185 18.05 -16.86 -13.95
CA ARG A 185 17.09 -16.67 -15.06
C ARG A 185 16.63 -15.23 -15.23
N ALA A 186 17.11 -14.32 -14.40
CA ALA A 186 16.83 -12.89 -14.46
C ALA A 186 18.12 -12.08 -14.36
N GLU A 187 18.20 -10.99 -15.13
CA GLU A 187 19.27 -10.01 -15.12
C GLU A 187 18.75 -8.63 -14.69
#